data_2f57a966fb5c970155115f62e473371e
#
_entry.id   2f57a966fb5c970155115f62e473371e
#
_cell.length_a   1.000
_cell.length_b   1.000
_cell.length_c   1.000
_cell.angle_alpha   90.00
_cell.angle_beta   90.00
_cell.angle_gamma   90.00
#
_symmetry.space_group_name_H-M   'P 1'
#
loop_
_entity.id
_entity.type
_entity.pdbx_description
1 polymer ?
#
loop_
_entity_poly.entity_id
_entity_poly.type
_entity_poly.pdbx_seq_one_letter_code
_entity_poly.pdbx_strand_id
1 'polypeptide(L)'
;MKKLTSFKHWLVFLPLLAASGQTRPAASEPASVSVAVLTPVAGAGYAGAERCQSCHKAEFGEFSKTHHAAIKPPHANSVTGCEMCHGPGKAHADGEEASQGDDAKAAAASKLIFSFHANPRKNAERCLVCHQSSRDQKDFTHSTHIQHGVACDSCHSMHLTEAGRNPKAERLGTAQGNFFNVPKLPAENRWLHESQLVKPQPELCYGCHGNIQAQFALPTHHRVPEGAMKCTDCHNPHGTSNRATLRQSGWETCTQCHVEKRGPFVFEHSAVKVEGCTACHTPHGSVNQMLLVRRESRFLCLQCHVDLDAASVPHSRLSFQTRGDCTRCHAAIHGSNFDVNFLH
;
A
#
# COMPACT_ATOMS: atom_id res chain seq x y z
N MET A 1 -75.33 44.88 -21.92
CA MET A 1 -75.38 44.08 -20.67
C MET A 1 -73.94 43.72 -20.29
N LYS A 2 -73.43 44.35 -19.25
CA LYS A 2 -72.07 44.26 -18.74
C LYS A 2 -71.98 43.08 -17.81
N LYS A 3 -70.95 42.20 -18.01
CA LYS A 3 -70.52 41.26 -16.98
C LYS A 3 -69.06 41.57 -16.57
N LEU A 4 -68.88 41.98 -15.32
CA LEU A 4 -67.62 42.08 -14.66
C LEU A 4 -67.06 40.68 -14.42
N THR A 5 -65.76 40.50 -14.71
CA THR A 5 -64.97 39.34 -14.28
C THR A 5 -63.94 39.76 -13.28
N SER A 6 -64.00 39.12 -12.15
CA SER A 6 -63.27 39.35 -10.88
C SER A 6 -61.80 38.90 -11.09
N PHE A 7 -60.84 39.79 -10.78
CA PHE A 7 -59.42 39.51 -10.71
C PHE A 7 -59.13 38.90 -9.32
N LYS A 8 -58.80 37.62 -9.25
CA LYS A 8 -58.27 36.97 -8.06
C LYS A 8 -56.78 37.22 -7.98
N HIS A 9 -56.35 37.93 -6.95
CA HIS A 9 -54.94 38.09 -6.58
C HIS A 9 -54.42 36.75 -6.05
N TRP A 10 -53.41 36.19 -6.73
CA TRP A 10 -52.60 35.11 -6.23
C TRP A 10 -51.41 35.70 -5.49
N LEU A 11 -51.42 35.58 -4.17
CA LEU A 11 -50.24 35.82 -3.31
C LEU A 11 -49.26 34.65 -3.49
N VAL A 12 -48.16 34.91 -4.17
CA VAL A 12 -47.03 33.97 -4.27
C VAL A 12 -46.25 34.06 -2.97
N PHE A 13 -46.42 33.07 -2.11
CA PHE A 13 -45.49 32.85 -0.98
C PHE A 13 -44.16 32.31 -1.52
N LEU A 14 -43.11 33.13 -1.48
CA LEU A 14 -41.73 32.67 -1.61
C LEU A 14 -41.31 32.03 -0.26
N PRO A 15 -40.86 30.76 -0.24
CA PRO A 15 -40.26 30.23 0.95
C PRO A 15 -38.83 30.82 1.08
N LEU A 16 -38.59 31.50 2.22
CA LEU A 16 -37.25 31.84 2.67
C LEU A 16 -36.46 30.54 2.83
N LEU A 17 -35.52 30.27 1.92
CA LEU A 17 -34.49 29.24 2.11
C LEU A 17 -33.54 29.71 3.22
N ALA A 18 -33.76 29.21 4.43
CA ALA A 18 -32.77 29.30 5.49
C ALA A 18 -31.52 28.54 5.04
N ALA A 19 -30.45 29.27 4.75
CA ALA A 19 -29.14 28.70 4.54
C ALA A 19 -28.68 28.03 5.84
N SER A 20 -28.91 26.73 5.95
CA SER A 20 -28.28 25.91 6.97
C SER A 20 -26.77 25.90 6.68
N GLY A 21 -26.03 26.70 7.42
CA GLY A 21 -24.58 26.67 7.44
C GLY A 21 -24.14 25.28 7.89
N GLN A 22 -23.74 24.45 6.92
CA GLN A 22 -23.02 23.23 7.23
C GLN A 22 -21.64 23.62 7.76
N THR A 23 -21.51 23.61 9.09
CA THR A 23 -20.21 23.65 9.74
C THR A 23 -19.41 22.43 9.25
N ARG A 24 -18.34 22.67 8.49
CA ARG A 24 -17.33 21.65 8.17
C ARG A 24 -16.94 20.99 9.49
N PRO A 25 -16.95 19.64 9.58
CA PRO A 25 -16.39 18.99 10.74
C PRO A 25 -14.93 19.46 10.87
N ALA A 26 -14.59 19.96 12.05
CA ALA A 26 -13.21 20.30 12.39
C ALA A 26 -12.32 19.11 12.06
N ALA A 27 -11.17 19.38 11.43
CA ALA A 27 -10.16 18.36 11.20
C ALA A 27 -9.92 17.64 12.53
N SER A 28 -10.15 16.33 12.57
CA SER A 28 -9.87 15.52 13.75
C SER A 28 -8.43 15.79 14.15
N GLU A 29 -8.20 16.22 15.38
CA GLU A 29 -6.87 16.28 15.97
C GLU A 29 -6.15 14.97 15.73
N PRO A 30 -4.83 14.99 15.45
CA PRO A 30 -4.07 13.76 15.32
C PRO A 30 -4.28 12.93 16.59
N ALA A 31 -4.75 11.70 16.43
CA ALA A 31 -5.02 10.80 17.54
C ALA A 31 -3.80 10.80 18.47
N SER A 32 -3.98 11.26 19.70
CA SER A 32 -2.94 11.26 20.71
C SER A 32 -2.42 9.83 20.84
N VAL A 33 -1.12 9.64 20.58
CA VAL A 33 -0.41 8.38 20.86
C VAL A 33 -0.76 7.99 22.29
N SER A 34 -1.28 6.79 22.48
CA SER A 34 -1.70 6.34 23.81
C SER A 34 -0.50 6.40 24.74
N VAL A 35 -0.48 7.39 25.62
CA VAL A 35 0.60 7.64 26.60
C VAL A 35 0.85 6.42 27.50
N ALA A 36 -0.14 5.54 27.62
CA ALA A 36 -0.06 4.33 28.42
C ALA A 36 1.12 3.40 28.08
N VAL A 37 1.61 3.44 26.84
CA VAL A 37 2.70 2.55 26.38
C VAL A 37 4.08 2.97 26.86
N LEU A 38 4.26 4.27 27.01
CA LEU A 38 5.53 4.84 27.50
C LEU A 38 5.56 4.98 29.03
N THR A 39 4.50 4.54 29.71
CA THR A 39 4.44 4.55 31.17
C THR A 39 5.17 3.32 31.71
N PRO A 40 6.16 3.49 32.62
CA PRO A 40 6.84 2.38 33.23
C PRO A 40 5.84 1.46 33.97
N VAL A 41 5.96 0.17 33.77
CA VAL A 41 5.22 -0.81 34.58
C VAL A 41 5.73 -0.79 35.99
N ALA A 42 4.88 -0.54 36.97
CA ALA A 42 5.26 -0.50 38.36
C ALA A 42 5.90 -1.82 38.80
N GLY A 43 7.08 -1.75 39.46
CA GLY A 43 7.82 -2.93 39.88
C GLY A 43 8.68 -3.62 38.83
N ALA A 44 8.54 -3.24 37.52
CA ALA A 44 9.41 -3.76 36.49
C ALA A 44 10.79 -3.05 36.53
N GLY A 45 11.85 -3.82 36.43
CA GLY A 45 13.22 -3.30 36.40
C GLY A 45 13.61 -2.84 35.00
N TYR A 46 13.79 -1.54 34.83
CA TYR A 46 14.35 -0.94 33.61
C TYR A 46 15.85 -0.74 33.77
N ALA A 47 16.61 -1.01 32.71
CA ALA A 47 18.07 -0.91 32.69
C ALA A 47 18.56 0.44 32.15
N GLY A 48 17.82 1.04 31.26
CA GLY A 48 18.21 2.21 30.48
C GLY A 48 19.05 1.88 29.25
N ALA A 49 18.91 2.73 28.21
CA ALA A 49 19.52 2.50 26.91
C ALA A 49 21.06 2.42 26.94
N GLU A 50 21.71 3.15 27.86
CA GLU A 50 23.19 3.16 28.03
C GLU A 50 23.72 1.79 28.45
N ARG A 51 22.98 1.07 29.31
CA ARG A 51 23.35 -0.28 29.69
C ARG A 51 23.23 -1.26 28.55
N CYS A 52 22.20 -1.11 27.70
CA CYS A 52 22.06 -1.91 26.50
C CYS A 52 23.22 -1.68 25.53
N GLN A 53 23.64 -0.43 25.34
CA GLN A 53 24.74 -0.04 24.47
C GLN A 53 26.07 -0.73 24.84
N SER A 54 26.31 -1.04 26.10
CA SER A 54 27.58 -1.67 26.54
C SER A 54 27.84 -3.01 25.81
N CYS A 55 26.78 -3.78 25.51
CA CYS A 55 26.83 -5.07 24.81
C CYS A 55 26.35 -4.97 23.36
N HIS A 56 25.29 -4.19 23.08
CA HIS A 56 24.62 -4.07 21.79
C HIS A 56 25.04 -2.79 21.05
N LYS A 57 26.33 -2.58 20.85
CA LYS A 57 26.87 -1.34 20.22
C LYS A 57 26.41 -1.12 18.79
N ALA A 58 26.31 -2.17 18.00
CA ALA A 58 25.93 -2.07 16.59
C ALA A 58 24.46 -1.67 16.48
N GLU A 59 23.58 -2.38 17.18
CA GLU A 59 22.12 -2.14 17.20
C GLU A 59 21.81 -0.74 17.75
N PHE A 60 22.51 -0.32 18.80
CA PHE A 60 22.38 1.03 19.35
C PHE A 60 22.79 2.10 18.34
N GLY A 61 23.92 1.90 17.65
CA GLY A 61 24.40 2.82 16.62
C GLY A 61 23.43 2.97 15.44
N GLU A 62 22.80 1.89 15.01
CA GLU A 62 21.79 1.94 13.93
C GLU A 62 20.45 2.50 14.43
N PHE A 63 20.01 2.10 15.62
CA PHE A 63 18.80 2.66 16.23
C PHE A 63 18.87 4.18 16.38
N SER A 64 20.03 4.71 16.80
CA SER A 64 20.22 6.15 17.02
C SER A 64 20.01 7.01 15.76
N LYS A 65 20.05 6.42 14.58
CA LYS A 65 19.80 7.08 13.28
C LYS A 65 18.33 7.05 12.87
N THR A 66 17.47 6.34 13.62
CA THR A 66 16.05 6.17 13.28
C THR A 66 15.18 7.27 13.87
N HIS A 67 13.97 7.43 13.28
CA HIS A 67 12.97 8.33 13.85
C HIS A 67 12.52 7.90 15.26
N HIS A 68 12.61 6.61 15.60
CA HIS A 68 12.23 6.11 16.91
C HIS A 68 13.19 6.59 18.01
N ALA A 69 14.48 6.77 17.69
CA ALA A 69 15.44 7.36 18.62
C ALA A 69 15.15 8.83 18.93
N ALA A 70 14.50 9.53 17.99
CA ALA A 70 14.14 10.94 18.14
C ALA A 70 12.80 11.17 18.89
N ILE A 71 12.11 10.11 19.32
CA ILE A 71 10.84 10.21 20.06
C ILE A 71 11.14 10.89 21.41
N LYS A 72 10.54 12.06 21.60
CA LYS A 72 10.61 12.78 22.87
C LYS A 72 9.62 12.15 23.85
N PRO A 73 10.07 11.77 25.03
CA PRO A 73 9.18 11.23 26.05
C PRO A 73 8.16 12.29 26.48
N PRO A 74 6.87 11.92 26.63
CA PRO A 74 5.84 12.85 27.07
C PRO A 74 6.00 13.28 28.53
N HIS A 75 6.67 12.45 29.33
CA HIS A 75 6.93 12.68 30.74
C HIS A 75 8.36 12.27 31.11
N ALA A 76 8.92 12.85 32.16
CA ALA A 76 10.30 12.56 32.61
C ALA A 76 10.54 11.09 32.95
N ASN A 77 9.50 10.36 33.36
CA ASN A 77 9.59 8.94 33.73
C ASN A 77 9.12 7.99 32.60
N SER A 78 9.01 8.47 31.38
CA SER A 78 8.58 7.62 30.25
C SER A 78 9.71 6.65 29.88
N VAL A 79 9.30 5.44 29.48
CA VAL A 79 10.22 4.45 28.89
C VAL A 79 10.63 4.91 27.51
N THR A 80 11.93 4.93 27.23
CA THR A 80 12.49 5.35 25.94
C THR A 80 13.56 4.38 25.45
N GLY A 81 13.98 4.57 24.20
CA GLY A 81 15.06 3.74 23.63
C GLY A 81 14.66 2.29 23.44
N CYS A 82 15.57 1.39 23.70
CA CYS A 82 15.42 -0.04 23.46
C CYS A 82 14.23 -0.66 24.19
N GLU A 83 14.03 -0.28 25.44
CA GLU A 83 13.01 -0.84 26.33
C GLU A 83 11.58 -0.42 25.94
N MET A 84 11.41 0.61 25.11
CA MET A 84 10.13 0.98 24.54
C MET A 84 9.54 -0.16 23.69
N CYS A 85 10.39 -0.89 22.99
CA CYS A 85 10.00 -2.03 22.15
C CYS A 85 10.24 -3.38 22.85
N HIS A 86 11.39 -3.53 23.51
CA HIS A 86 11.82 -4.78 24.14
C HIS A 86 11.28 -4.99 25.56
N GLY A 87 10.72 -3.95 26.18
CA GLY A 87 10.26 -4.02 27.57
C GLY A 87 11.41 -3.93 28.60
N PRO A 88 11.11 -4.17 29.90
CA PRO A 88 12.07 -4.03 30.99
C PRO A 88 13.27 -4.96 30.80
N GLY A 89 14.48 -4.39 30.70
CA GLY A 89 15.70 -5.12 30.34
C GLY A 89 16.64 -5.43 31.52
N LYS A 90 16.33 -4.96 32.74
CA LYS A 90 17.25 -5.12 33.86
C LYS A 90 17.58 -6.58 34.17
N ALA A 91 16.58 -7.44 34.23
CA ALA A 91 16.79 -8.86 34.54
C ALA A 91 17.60 -9.58 33.46
N HIS A 92 17.42 -9.21 32.20
CA HIS A 92 18.25 -9.68 31.09
C HIS A 92 19.71 -9.24 31.27
N ALA A 93 19.93 -7.95 31.46
CA ALA A 93 21.27 -7.42 31.59
C ALA A 93 22.02 -7.99 32.83
N ASP A 94 21.34 -8.11 33.97
CA ASP A 94 21.90 -8.73 35.17
C ASP A 94 22.26 -10.21 34.95
N GLY A 95 21.40 -10.94 34.22
CA GLY A 95 21.60 -12.34 33.87
C GLY A 95 22.75 -12.58 32.91
N GLU A 96 22.90 -11.71 31.90
CA GLU A 96 24.02 -11.78 30.93
C GLU A 96 25.35 -11.49 31.63
N GLU A 97 25.41 -10.47 32.49
CA GLU A 97 26.61 -10.18 33.29
C GLU A 97 26.97 -11.34 34.25
N ALA A 98 25.97 -11.97 34.86
CA ALA A 98 26.17 -13.11 35.75
C ALA A 98 26.53 -14.42 35.03
N SER A 99 26.35 -14.49 33.73
CA SER A 99 26.63 -15.70 32.93
C SER A 99 28.14 -15.99 32.86
N GLN A 100 28.99 -14.94 32.86
CA GLN A 100 30.44 -15.04 32.79
C GLN A 100 30.95 -15.95 31.65
N GLY A 101 30.22 -15.97 30.54
CA GLY A 101 30.54 -16.82 29.38
C GLY A 101 29.97 -18.24 29.43
N ASP A 102 29.11 -18.54 30.40
CA ASP A 102 28.29 -19.76 30.40
C ASP A 102 27.12 -19.64 29.46
N ASP A 103 27.15 -20.35 28.31
CA ASP A 103 26.16 -20.29 27.27
C ASP A 103 24.75 -20.66 27.75
N ALA A 104 24.61 -21.59 28.69
CA ALA A 104 23.29 -22.00 29.21
C ALA A 104 22.66 -20.89 30.06
N LYS A 105 23.47 -20.17 30.86
CA LYS A 105 22.99 -19.02 31.62
C LYS A 105 22.68 -17.83 30.73
N ALA A 106 23.50 -17.55 29.73
CA ALA A 106 23.23 -16.52 28.71
C ALA A 106 21.95 -16.78 27.98
N ALA A 107 21.72 -18.02 27.51
CA ALA A 107 20.47 -18.43 26.86
C ALA A 107 19.23 -18.33 27.78
N ALA A 108 19.41 -18.49 29.10
CA ALA A 108 18.35 -18.24 30.06
C ALA A 108 18.08 -16.74 30.24
N ALA A 109 19.11 -15.93 30.33
CA ALA A 109 19.01 -14.47 30.43
C ALA A 109 18.35 -13.84 29.19
N SER A 110 18.64 -14.35 27.99
CA SER A 110 18.02 -13.90 26.73
C SER A 110 16.51 -14.08 26.68
N LYS A 111 15.93 -14.99 27.48
CA LYS A 111 14.49 -15.20 27.61
C LYS A 111 13.79 -14.20 28.55
N LEU A 112 14.55 -13.40 29.30
CA LEU A 112 14.05 -12.43 30.25
C LEU A 112 13.68 -11.08 29.64
N ILE A 113 13.87 -10.94 28.33
CA ILE A 113 13.51 -9.75 27.57
C ILE A 113 12.67 -10.15 26.35
N PHE A 114 11.80 -9.25 25.89
CA PHE A 114 11.02 -9.53 24.69
C PHE A 114 11.91 -9.57 23.44
N SER A 115 11.89 -10.69 22.75
CA SER A 115 12.56 -10.86 21.45
C SER A 115 11.53 -10.98 20.32
N PHE A 116 11.85 -10.41 19.17
CA PHE A 116 10.96 -10.42 17.99
C PHE A 116 11.03 -11.74 17.18
N HIS A 117 11.43 -12.85 17.81
CA HIS A 117 11.65 -14.13 17.10
C HIS A 117 10.53 -15.16 17.23
N ALA A 118 9.61 -14.99 18.18
CA ALA A 118 8.76 -16.11 18.60
C ALA A 118 7.34 -16.08 18.02
N ASN A 119 6.69 -14.93 17.93
CA ASN A 119 5.28 -14.85 17.56
C ASN A 119 4.97 -13.58 16.75
N PRO A 120 4.68 -13.70 15.45
CA PRO A 120 4.41 -12.54 14.58
C PRO A 120 3.30 -11.62 15.10
N ARG A 121 2.22 -12.15 15.68
CA ARG A 121 1.14 -11.33 16.25
C ARG A 121 1.59 -10.53 17.45
N LYS A 122 2.34 -11.15 18.37
CA LYS A 122 2.92 -10.44 19.51
C LYS A 122 3.96 -9.42 19.09
N ASN A 123 4.75 -9.71 18.04
CA ASN A 123 5.67 -8.75 17.46
C ASN A 123 4.92 -7.52 16.92
N ALA A 124 3.85 -7.75 16.17
CA ALA A 124 3.01 -6.68 15.63
C ALA A 124 2.35 -5.85 16.74
N GLU A 125 1.86 -6.47 17.81
CA GLU A 125 1.26 -5.78 18.95
C GLU A 125 2.18 -4.72 19.54
N ARG A 126 3.51 -4.98 19.61
CA ARG A 126 4.50 -4.01 20.10
C ARG A 126 4.53 -2.72 19.25
N CYS A 127 4.37 -2.85 17.96
CA CYS A 127 4.36 -1.71 17.04
C CYS A 127 2.99 -1.01 17.03
N LEU A 128 1.91 -1.81 17.02
CA LEU A 128 0.54 -1.32 16.89
C LEU A 128 0.07 -0.51 18.09
N VAL A 129 0.68 -0.65 19.23
CA VAL A 129 0.37 0.21 20.38
C VAL A 129 0.46 1.70 20.00
N CYS A 130 1.40 2.07 19.14
CA CYS A 130 1.57 3.43 18.62
C CYS A 130 1.01 3.60 17.20
N HIS A 131 1.12 2.57 16.36
CA HIS A 131 0.84 2.65 14.93
C HIS A 131 -0.58 2.24 14.51
N GLN A 132 -1.40 1.66 15.38
CA GLN A 132 -2.74 1.19 14.99
C GLN A 132 -3.69 2.30 14.53
N SER A 133 -3.49 3.54 14.98
CA SER A 133 -4.29 4.70 14.57
C SER A 133 -3.82 5.34 13.27
N SER A 134 -2.67 4.92 12.76
CA SER A 134 -2.14 5.43 11.50
C SER A 134 -3.02 4.99 10.34
N ARG A 135 -3.31 5.92 9.42
CA ARG A 135 -4.19 5.69 8.28
C ARG A 135 -3.80 4.44 7.45
N ASP A 136 -2.51 4.24 7.25
CA ASP A 136 -2.02 3.14 6.40
C ASP A 136 -1.95 1.80 7.14
N GLN A 137 -1.88 1.77 8.48
CA GLN A 137 -1.73 0.57 9.30
C GLN A 137 -3.00 0.10 9.99
N LYS A 138 -4.07 0.90 10.00
CA LYS A 138 -5.32 0.62 10.75
C LYS A 138 -5.94 -0.75 10.46
N ASP A 139 -5.77 -1.25 9.24
CA ASP A 139 -6.35 -2.53 8.80
C ASP A 139 -5.36 -3.71 8.95
N PHE A 140 -4.15 -3.48 9.49
CA PHE A 140 -3.11 -4.50 9.54
C PHE A 140 -3.51 -5.76 10.30
N THR A 141 -4.23 -5.63 11.41
CA THR A 141 -4.69 -6.76 12.23
C THR A 141 -5.61 -7.73 11.49
N HIS A 142 -6.22 -7.27 10.41
CA HIS A 142 -7.09 -8.05 9.52
C HIS A 142 -6.44 -8.37 8.16
N SER A 143 -5.22 -7.89 7.93
CA SER A 143 -4.53 -8.07 6.66
C SER A 143 -4.17 -9.54 6.41
N THR A 144 -4.08 -9.90 5.14
CA THR A 144 -3.61 -11.23 4.71
C THR A 144 -2.19 -11.51 5.21
N HIS A 145 -1.33 -10.51 5.28
CA HIS A 145 0.04 -10.66 5.78
C HIS A 145 0.06 -11.19 7.21
N ILE A 146 -0.62 -10.54 8.15
CA ILE A 146 -0.61 -11.01 9.55
C ILE A 146 -1.34 -12.35 9.72
N GLN A 147 -2.35 -12.64 8.89
CA GLN A 147 -3.03 -13.94 8.90
C GLN A 147 -2.08 -15.07 8.50
N HIS A 148 -1.09 -14.80 7.63
CA HIS A 148 -0.06 -15.76 7.22
C HIS A 148 1.25 -15.62 8.02
N GLY A 149 1.23 -14.95 9.15
CA GLY A 149 2.39 -14.86 10.03
C GLY A 149 3.46 -13.85 9.61
N VAL A 150 3.13 -12.92 8.70
CA VAL A 150 4.02 -11.83 8.30
C VAL A 150 3.69 -10.61 9.15
N ALA A 151 4.60 -10.24 10.05
CA ALA A 151 4.46 -9.10 10.96
C ALA A 151 5.33 -7.91 10.51
N CYS A 152 5.30 -6.84 11.28
CA CYS A 152 6.00 -5.60 10.95
C CYS A 152 7.51 -5.83 10.76
N ASP A 153 8.11 -6.60 11.64
CA ASP A 153 9.53 -6.96 11.64
C ASP A 153 9.97 -7.85 10.47
N SER A 154 9.03 -8.45 9.76
CA SER A 154 9.32 -9.19 8.52
C SER A 154 9.72 -8.26 7.36
N CYS A 155 9.29 -6.99 7.44
CA CYS A 155 9.53 -5.99 6.41
C CYS A 155 10.32 -4.79 6.91
N HIS A 156 10.20 -4.44 8.19
CA HIS A 156 10.83 -3.28 8.80
C HIS A 156 11.85 -3.68 9.86
N SER A 157 12.92 -2.91 9.98
CA SER A 157 13.90 -3.04 11.08
C SER A 157 14.16 -1.71 11.71
N MET A 158 14.14 -1.68 13.04
CA MET A 158 14.47 -0.49 13.82
C MET A 158 16.00 -0.37 14.06
N HIS A 159 16.73 -1.40 13.77
CA HIS A 159 18.21 -1.40 13.79
C HIS A 159 18.69 -2.19 12.56
N LEU A 160 19.03 -1.45 11.51
CA LEU A 160 19.59 -1.98 10.28
C LEU A 160 21.11 -2.13 10.45
N THR A 161 21.54 -3.28 10.91
CA THR A 161 22.98 -3.60 10.92
C THR A 161 23.50 -3.76 9.50
N GLU A 162 24.79 -3.49 9.27
CA GLU A 162 25.42 -3.70 7.97
C GLU A 162 25.30 -5.16 7.47
N ALA A 163 25.23 -6.12 8.39
CA ALA A 163 24.97 -7.53 8.07
C ALA A 163 23.55 -7.75 7.48
N GLY A 164 22.57 -6.92 7.83
CA GLY A 164 21.24 -6.92 7.22
C GLY A 164 21.19 -6.18 5.89
N ARG A 165 22.18 -5.36 5.58
CA ARG A 165 22.35 -4.74 4.26
C ARG A 165 22.85 -5.80 3.30
N ASN A 166 22.00 -6.32 2.45
CA ASN A 166 22.44 -7.26 1.42
C ASN A 166 23.32 -6.51 0.40
N PRO A 167 24.66 -6.74 0.39
CA PRO A 167 25.56 -6.07 -0.56
C PRO A 167 25.27 -6.43 -2.02
N LYS A 168 24.47 -7.48 -2.28
CA LYS A 168 23.96 -7.79 -3.63
C LYS A 168 22.82 -6.86 -4.06
N ALA A 169 22.05 -6.29 -3.14
CA ALA A 169 21.03 -5.30 -3.47
C ALA A 169 21.64 -4.00 -4.00
N GLU A 170 22.81 -3.61 -3.50
CA GLU A 170 23.58 -2.48 -4.06
C GLU A 170 24.05 -2.74 -5.48
N ARG A 171 24.34 -4.00 -5.83
CA ARG A 171 24.83 -4.37 -7.18
C ARG A 171 23.70 -4.57 -8.19
N LEU A 172 22.48 -4.89 -7.77
CA LEU A 172 21.34 -5.04 -8.69
C LEU A 172 20.84 -3.69 -9.21
N GLY A 173 21.10 -2.59 -8.51
CA GLY A 173 20.89 -1.24 -9.02
C GLY A 173 21.87 -0.84 -10.15
N THR A 174 22.90 -1.65 -10.43
CA THR A 174 23.88 -1.42 -11.49
C THR A 174 23.81 -2.46 -12.60
N ALA A 175 22.88 -3.41 -12.52
CA ALA A 175 22.79 -4.49 -13.50
C ALA A 175 22.12 -4.00 -14.78
N GLN A 176 22.99 -3.71 -15.74
CA GLN A 176 22.84 -4.04 -17.15
C GLN A 176 21.55 -3.61 -17.83
N GLY A 177 21.63 -2.48 -18.43
CA GLY A 177 20.69 -2.09 -19.47
C GLY A 177 20.86 -0.65 -19.87
N ASN A 178 21.94 -0.30 -20.51
CA ASN A 178 22.13 1.01 -21.17
C ASN A 178 21.15 1.25 -22.33
N PHE A 179 19.92 0.80 -22.23
CA PHE A 179 18.93 1.05 -23.29
C PHE A 179 18.12 2.32 -23.08
N PHE A 180 18.07 2.83 -21.87
CA PHE A 180 17.48 4.14 -21.60
C PHE A 180 18.34 4.83 -20.56
N ASN A 181 18.70 6.08 -20.80
CA ASN A 181 19.32 7.00 -19.84
C ASN A 181 18.36 7.24 -18.66
N VAL A 182 18.12 6.21 -17.85
CA VAL A 182 17.45 6.41 -16.56
C VAL A 182 18.51 7.06 -15.66
N PRO A 183 18.25 8.25 -15.10
CA PRO A 183 19.17 8.86 -14.16
C PRO A 183 19.49 7.83 -13.08
N LYS A 184 20.79 7.57 -12.84
CA LYS A 184 21.22 6.78 -11.70
C LYS A 184 20.60 7.44 -10.46
N LEU A 185 19.63 6.75 -9.85
CA LEU A 185 19.17 7.16 -8.53
C LEU A 185 20.40 7.16 -7.62
N PRO A 186 20.56 8.17 -6.76
CA PRO A 186 21.68 8.22 -5.84
C PRO A 186 21.79 6.90 -5.10
N ALA A 187 22.99 6.32 -5.02
CA ALA A 187 23.26 5.04 -4.35
C ALA A 187 23.01 5.08 -2.83
N GLU A 188 22.58 6.21 -2.33
CA GLU A 188 22.15 6.35 -0.94
C GLU A 188 20.74 5.76 -0.82
N ASN A 189 20.64 4.73 0.01
CA ASN A 189 19.42 4.02 0.40
C ASN A 189 18.43 4.93 1.16
N ARG A 190 18.11 6.11 0.60
CA ARG A 190 17.23 7.12 1.22
C ARG A 190 15.91 6.50 1.70
N TRP A 191 15.34 5.60 0.93
CA TRP A 191 14.05 4.96 1.25
C TRP A 191 14.17 3.84 2.29
N LEU A 192 15.34 3.22 2.47
CA LEU A 192 15.59 2.36 3.62
C LEU A 192 15.54 3.16 4.93
N HIS A 193 16.03 4.40 4.91
CA HIS A 193 15.96 5.28 6.07
C HIS A 193 14.53 5.84 6.28
N GLU A 194 13.83 6.21 5.22
CA GLU A 194 12.48 6.80 5.33
C GLU A 194 11.44 5.83 5.87
N SER A 195 11.46 4.57 5.42
CA SER A 195 10.48 3.54 5.81
C SER A 195 11.06 2.40 6.61
N GLN A 196 12.37 2.40 6.88
CA GLN A 196 13.09 1.36 7.65
C GLN A 196 12.85 -0.06 7.11
N LEU A 197 12.73 -0.21 5.80
CA LEU A 197 12.59 -1.51 5.16
C LEU A 197 13.90 -2.29 5.21
N VAL A 198 13.82 -3.59 5.46
CA VAL A 198 14.99 -4.50 5.46
C VAL A 198 15.58 -4.71 4.08
N LYS A 199 14.81 -4.45 3.03
CA LYS A 199 15.22 -4.46 1.61
C LYS A 199 14.44 -3.42 0.83
N PRO A 200 14.99 -2.91 -0.27
CA PRO A 200 14.24 -2.04 -1.16
C PRO A 200 13.08 -2.77 -1.86
N GLN A 201 12.10 -2.00 -2.32
CA GLN A 201 11.12 -2.50 -3.28
C GLN A 201 11.72 -2.48 -4.69
N PRO A 202 11.43 -3.48 -5.54
CA PRO A 202 10.50 -4.60 -5.33
C PRO A 202 11.10 -5.84 -4.67
N GLU A 203 12.41 -5.90 -4.42
CA GLU A 203 13.14 -7.09 -3.95
C GLU A 203 12.58 -7.64 -2.63
N LEU A 204 12.14 -6.74 -1.74
CA LEU A 204 11.49 -7.13 -0.50
C LEU A 204 10.26 -8.00 -0.77
N CYS A 205 9.42 -7.55 -1.68
CA CYS A 205 8.15 -8.22 -2.01
C CYS A 205 8.40 -9.52 -2.77
N TYR A 206 9.34 -9.53 -3.70
CA TYR A 206 9.68 -10.70 -4.50
C TYR A 206 10.21 -11.88 -3.69
N GLY A 207 10.73 -11.63 -2.48
CA GLY A 207 11.17 -12.69 -1.57
C GLY A 207 10.07 -13.73 -1.27
N CYS A 208 8.80 -13.30 -1.31
CA CYS A 208 7.63 -14.16 -1.12
C CYS A 208 6.73 -14.20 -2.37
N HIS A 209 6.68 -13.14 -3.16
CA HIS A 209 5.83 -13.00 -4.34
C HIS A 209 6.57 -13.29 -5.64
N GLY A 210 7.25 -14.44 -5.74
CA GLY A 210 8.05 -14.84 -6.91
C GLY A 210 7.24 -14.99 -8.21
N ASN A 211 5.95 -15.38 -8.10
CA ASN A 211 5.04 -15.41 -9.24
C ASN A 211 4.78 -14.01 -9.84
N ILE A 212 4.76 -12.98 -9.01
CA ILE A 212 4.61 -11.58 -9.45
C ILE A 212 5.92 -11.10 -10.09
N GLN A 213 7.07 -11.48 -9.53
CA GLN A 213 8.37 -11.22 -10.16
C GLN A 213 8.41 -11.79 -11.58
N ALA A 214 7.93 -13.04 -11.77
CA ALA A 214 7.89 -13.65 -13.09
C ALA A 214 6.98 -12.90 -14.08
N GLN A 215 5.88 -12.31 -13.61
CA GLN A 215 5.02 -11.47 -14.46
C GLN A 215 5.75 -10.19 -14.87
N PHE A 216 6.46 -9.52 -13.98
CA PHE A 216 7.24 -8.33 -14.29
C PHE A 216 8.44 -8.60 -15.23
N ALA A 217 8.83 -9.85 -15.41
CA ALA A 217 9.84 -10.24 -16.40
C ALA A 217 9.28 -10.35 -17.84
N LEU A 218 7.96 -10.23 -18.04
CA LEU A 218 7.33 -10.29 -19.35
C LEU A 218 7.61 -9.01 -20.16
N PRO A 219 7.54 -9.09 -21.52
CA PRO A 219 7.95 -7.99 -22.41
C PRO A 219 7.20 -6.67 -22.17
N THR A 220 5.93 -6.75 -21.79
CA THR A 220 5.11 -5.57 -21.50
C THR A 220 4.75 -5.59 -20.01
N HIS A 221 5.20 -4.60 -19.26
CA HIS A 221 4.94 -4.50 -17.82
C HIS A 221 4.99 -3.05 -17.36
N HIS A 222 4.41 -2.76 -16.19
CA HIS A 222 4.65 -1.50 -15.51
C HIS A 222 6.10 -1.46 -15.00
N ARG A 223 6.71 -0.27 -15.04
CA ARG A 223 8.14 -0.07 -14.77
C ARG A 223 8.50 -0.14 -13.26
N VAL A 224 8.05 -1.20 -12.61
CA VAL A 224 8.42 -1.50 -11.22
C VAL A 224 9.85 -2.01 -11.12
N PRO A 225 10.30 -2.97 -11.98
CA PRO A 225 11.70 -3.42 -11.96
C PRO A 225 12.71 -2.32 -12.24
N GLU A 226 12.34 -1.33 -13.06
CA GLU A 226 13.19 -0.19 -13.40
C GLU A 226 13.18 0.92 -12.33
N GLY A 227 12.40 0.77 -11.27
CA GLY A 227 12.32 1.72 -10.16
C GLY A 227 11.50 2.99 -10.44
N ALA A 228 10.78 3.06 -11.58
CA ALA A 228 9.89 4.18 -11.89
C ALA A 228 8.56 4.12 -11.10
N MET A 229 8.21 2.92 -10.63
CA MET A 229 7.02 2.65 -9.81
C MET A 229 7.40 1.71 -8.67
N LYS A 230 6.58 1.74 -7.61
CA LYS A 230 6.70 0.85 -6.45
C LYS A 230 5.45 -0.03 -6.33
N CYS A 231 5.59 -1.20 -5.72
CA CYS A 231 4.44 -2.05 -5.40
C CYS A 231 3.39 -1.29 -4.57
N THR A 232 3.88 -0.42 -3.67
CA THR A 232 3.05 0.39 -2.78
C THR A 232 2.36 1.57 -3.44
N ASP A 233 2.61 1.87 -4.71
CA ASP A 233 1.82 2.87 -5.43
C ASP A 233 0.39 2.35 -5.68
N CYS A 234 0.24 1.04 -5.84
CA CYS A 234 -1.04 0.38 -6.06
C CYS A 234 -1.56 -0.37 -4.83
N HIS A 235 -0.66 -1.02 -4.07
CA HIS A 235 -1.01 -1.89 -2.95
C HIS A 235 -0.68 -1.25 -1.60
N ASN A 236 -1.52 -1.53 -0.59
CA ASN A 236 -1.16 -1.27 0.81
C ASN A 236 -0.82 -2.61 1.49
N PRO A 237 0.47 -2.89 1.76
CA PRO A 237 0.89 -4.14 2.40
C PRO A 237 0.36 -4.29 3.82
N HIS A 238 -0.06 -3.20 4.45
CA HIS A 238 -0.65 -3.22 5.79
C HIS A 238 -2.12 -3.63 5.80
N GLY A 239 -2.73 -3.82 4.62
CA GLY A 239 -4.12 -4.24 4.50
C GLY A 239 -5.05 -3.12 4.05
N THR A 240 -6.10 -3.51 3.38
CA THR A 240 -7.27 -2.70 3.02
C THR A 240 -8.47 -3.62 2.89
N SER A 241 -9.67 -3.06 2.83
CA SER A 241 -10.90 -3.78 2.49
C SER A 241 -10.99 -4.12 0.99
N ASN A 242 -10.09 -3.58 0.16
CA ASN A 242 -10.12 -3.79 -1.27
C ASN A 242 -9.46 -5.13 -1.66
N ARG A 243 -9.93 -5.72 -2.75
CA ARG A 243 -9.34 -6.94 -3.31
C ARG A 243 -7.84 -6.75 -3.57
N ALA A 244 -7.04 -7.78 -3.29
CA ALA A 244 -5.59 -7.78 -3.45
C ALA A 244 -4.88 -6.61 -2.74
N THR A 245 -5.45 -6.14 -1.64
CA THR A 245 -4.93 -5.01 -0.86
C THR A 245 -4.67 -3.73 -1.67
N LEU A 246 -5.46 -3.49 -2.72
CA LEU A 246 -5.37 -2.25 -3.49
C LEU A 246 -5.69 -1.04 -2.60
N ARG A 247 -4.98 0.06 -2.81
CA ARG A 247 -5.19 1.31 -2.05
C ARG A 247 -6.58 1.90 -2.23
N GLN A 248 -7.15 1.70 -3.42
CA GLN A 248 -8.51 2.11 -3.77
C GLN A 248 -9.24 0.96 -4.45
N SER A 249 -10.54 1.09 -4.65
CA SER A 249 -11.33 0.07 -5.32
C SER A 249 -10.89 -0.11 -6.78
N GLY A 250 -10.92 -1.31 -7.27
CA GLY A 250 -10.75 -1.76 -8.65
C GLY A 250 -10.11 -0.76 -9.62
N TRP A 251 -10.95 -0.12 -10.43
CA TRP A 251 -10.53 0.81 -11.47
C TRP A 251 -9.95 2.14 -10.93
N GLU A 252 -10.34 2.56 -9.73
CA GLU A 252 -9.88 3.82 -9.13
C GLU A 252 -8.38 3.82 -8.85
N THR A 253 -7.81 2.69 -8.47
CA THR A 253 -6.35 2.56 -8.30
C THR A 253 -5.62 2.87 -9.60
N CYS A 254 -6.12 2.38 -10.72
CA CYS A 254 -5.49 2.57 -12.03
C CYS A 254 -5.61 4.02 -12.52
N THR A 255 -6.79 4.63 -12.32
CA THR A 255 -7.08 5.97 -12.83
C THR A 255 -6.49 7.11 -11.99
N GLN A 256 -5.71 6.80 -10.98
CA GLN A 256 -4.83 7.81 -10.35
C GLN A 256 -3.75 8.30 -11.31
N CYS A 257 -3.23 7.41 -12.16
CA CYS A 257 -2.24 7.72 -13.18
C CYS A 257 -2.86 7.80 -14.59
N HIS A 258 -3.80 6.88 -14.90
CA HIS A 258 -4.51 6.85 -16.18
C HIS A 258 -5.76 7.74 -16.13
N VAL A 259 -5.54 9.02 -15.88
CA VAL A 259 -6.62 10.00 -15.63
C VAL A 259 -7.60 10.13 -16.80
N GLU A 260 -7.11 9.92 -18.05
CA GLU A 260 -7.93 9.97 -19.26
C GLU A 260 -8.92 8.82 -19.38
N LYS A 261 -8.77 7.76 -18.57
CA LYS A 261 -9.71 6.63 -18.49
C LYS A 261 -10.66 6.73 -17.30
N ARG A 262 -10.59 7.81 -16.54
CA ARG A 262 -11.36 7.97 -15.31
C ARG A 262 -12.82 8.31 -15.57
N GLY A 263 -13.09 9.10 -16.56
CA GLY A 263 -14.41 9.72 -16.75
C GLY A 263 -14.67 10.86 -15.75
N PRO A 264 -15.92 11.24 -15.49
CA PRO A 264 -17.12 10.58 -16.06
C PRO A 264 -17.25 10.76 -17.56
N PHE A 265 -17.79 9.75 -18.22
CA PHE A 265 -18.15 9.81 -19.64
C PHE A 265 -19.67 9.86 -19.79
N VAL A 266 -20.16 10.46 -20.89
CA VAL A 266 -21.60 10.45 -21.21
C VAL A 266 -22.07 9.03 -21.45
N PHE A 267 -21.24 8.24 -22.14
CA PHE A 267 -21.46 6.82 -22.40
C PHE A 267 -20.32 6.04 -21.74
N GLU A 268 -20.60 5.40 -20.62
CA GLU A 268 -19.63 4.59 -19.91
C GLU A 268 -19.72 3.12 -20.35
N HIS A 269 -18.55 2.49 -20.55
CA HIS A 269 -18.51 1.05 -20.70
C HIS A 269 -18.60 0.42 -19.31
N SER A 270 -19.73 -0.19 -19.00
CA SER A 270 -20.03 -0.72 -17.66
C SER A 270 -18.98 -1.71 -17.16
N ALA A 271 -18.38 -2.50 -18.03
CA ALA A 271 -17.30 -3.43 -17.67
C ALA A 271 -16.11 -2.73 -16.99
N VAL A 272 -15.79 -1.49 -17.38
CA VAL A 272 -14.69 -0.72 -16.74
C VAL A 272 -15.00 -0.41 -15.28
N LYS A 273 -16.25 -0.11 -14.95
CA LYS A 273 -16.67 0.27 -13.59
C LYS A 273 -17.01 -0.94 -12.73
N VAL A 274 -17.60 -1.97 -13.30
CA VAL A 274 -18.10 -3.15 -12.56
C VAL A 274 -17.02 -4.22 -12.44
N GLU A 275 -16.44 -4.66 -13.57
CA GLU A 275 -15.43 -5.71 -13.59
C GLU A 275 -14.02 -5.16 -13.34
N GLY A 276 -13.81 -3.88 -13.63
CA GLY A 276 -12.55 -3.18 -13.49
C GLY A 276 -11.56 -3.42 -14.63
N CYS A 277 -10.46 -2.71 -14.59
CA CYS A 277 -9.44 -2.73 -15.64
C CYS A 277 -8.82 -4.13 -15.83
N THR A 278 -8.77 -4.93 -14.78
CA THR A 278 -8.16 -6.27 -14.80
C THR A 278 -8.99 -7.32 -15.53
N ALA A 279 -10.22 -7.03 -15.94
CA ALA A 279 -10.97 -7.87 -16.86
C ALA A 279 -10.28 -8.01 -18.24
N CYS A 280 -9.58 -6.95 -18.65
CA CYS A 280 -8.88 -6.88 -19.94
C CYS A 280 -7.36 -6.75 -19.82
N HIS A 281 -6.84 -6.24 -18.71
CA HIS A 281 -5.42 -5.95 -18.51
C HIS A 281 -4.80 -6.74 -17.34
N THR A 282 -3.54 -7.13 -17.50
CA THR A 282 -2.71 -7.73 -16.44
C THR A 282 -1.69 -6.70 -15.95
N PRO A 283 -1.90 -6.03 -14.81
CA PRO A 283 -1.11 -4.86 -14.43
C PRO A 283 0.36 -5.14 -14.12
N HIS A 284 0.71 -6.38 -13.78
CA HIS A 284 2.09 -6.72 -13.47
C HIS A 284 2.91 -6.99 -14.73
N GLY A 285 2.32 -7.67 -15.73
CA GLY A 285 2.98 -7.93 -16.98
C GLY A 285 2.20 -8.85 -17.90
N SER A 286 2.48 -8.76 -19.19
CA SER A 286 1.88 -9.56 -20.25
C SER A 286 2.88 -9.81 -21.38
N VAL A 287 2.68 -10.92 -22.09
CA VAL A 287 3.31 -11.15 -23.40
C VAL A 287 2.69 -10.30 -24.49
N ASN A 288 1.53 -9.71 -24.22
CA ASN A 288 0.75 -8.92 -25.17
C ASN A 288 0.99 -7.43 -24.97
N GLN A 289 0.90 -6.66 -26.05
CA GLN A 289 0.94 -5.19 -25.94
C GLN A 289 -0.20 -4.65 -25.07
N MET A 290 -0.02 -3.44 -24.54
CA MET A 290 -1.00 -2.77 -23.67
C MET A 290 -1.42 -3.61 -22.44
N LEU A 291 -0.57 -4.53 -22.00
CA LEU A 291 -0.85 -5.43 -20.87
C LEU A 291 -2.13 -6.26 -21.03
N LEU A 292 -2.54 -6.55 -22.26
CA LEU A 292 -3.79 -7.29 -22.49
C LEU A 292 -3.66 -8.75 -22.01
N VAL A 293 -4.76 -9.29 -21.45
CA VAL A 293 -4.85 -10.70 -21.03
C VAL A 293 -4.90 -11.65 -22.24
N ARG A 294 -5.26 -11.14 -23.43
CA ARG A 294 -5.30 -11.89 -24.69
C ARG A 294 -4.64 -11.09 -25.80
N ARG A 295 -3.97 -11.78 -26.72
CA ARG A 295 -3.28 -11.16 -27.85
C ARG A 295 -4.24 -10.47 -28.81
N GLU A 296 -5.36 -11.12 -29.10
CA GLU A 296 -6.36 -10.60 -30.02
C GLU A 296 -7.51 -9.97 -29.24
N SER A 297 -7.71 -8.68 -29.40
CA SER A 297 -8.74 -7.91 -28.69
C SER A 297 -10.15 -8.45 -28.97
N ARG A 298 -10.39 -9.00 -30.16
CA ARG A 298 -11.64 -9.66 -30.49
C ARG A 298 -12.06 -10.69 -29.46
N PHE A 299 -11.16 -11.56 -29.01
CA PHE A 299 -11.48 -12.59 -28.01
C PHE A 299 -11.68 -12.03 -26.61
N LEU A 300 -11.18 -10.83 -26.33
CA LEU A 300 -11.54 -10.11 -25.11
C LEU A 300 -13.00 -9.67 -25.14
N CYS A 301 -13.40 -9.04 -26.23
CA CYS A 301 -14.76 -8.53 -26.40
C CYS A 301 -15.80 -9.66 -26.38
N LEU A 302 -15.53 -10.75 -27.10
CA LEU A 302 -16.43 -11.91 -27.22
C LEU A 302 -16.60 -12.74 -25.94
N GLN A 303 -15.86 -12.44 -24.86
CA GLN A 303 -16.12 -13.05 -23.56
C GLN A 303 -17.48 -12.61 -22.99
N CYS A 304 -17.90 -11.39 -23.29
CA CYS A 304 -19.14 -10.78 -22.81
C CYS A 304 -20.13 -10.49 -23.96
N HIS A 305 -19.62 -10.04 -25.11
CA HIS A 305 -20.42 -9.72 -26.28
C HIS A 305 -20.65 -10.96 -27.18
N VAL A 306 -21.45 -11.90 -26.69
CA VAL A 306 -21.70 -13.17 -27.40
C VAL A 306 -22.75 -13.04 -28.50
N ASP A 307 -23.65 -12.08 -28.38
CA ASP A 307 -24.70 -11.79 -29.34
C ASP A 307 -24.37 -10.49 -30.10
N LEU A 308 -23.88 -10.66 -31.33
CA LEU A 308 -23.50 -9.55 -32.20
C LEU A 308 -24.56 -9.27 -33.29
N ASP A 309 -25.61 -10.09 -33.38
CA ASP A 309 -26.56 -10.01 -34.45
C ASP A 309 -27.63 -8.93 -34.23
N ALA A 310 -27.71 -8.36 -33.03
CA ALA A 310 -28.68 -7.31 -32.70
C ALA A 310 -28.31 -5.91 -33.23
N ALA A 311 -27.17 -5.75 -33.87
CA ALA A 311 -26.70 -4.45 -34.33
C ALA A 311 -27.30 -4.12 -35.72
N SER A 312 -27.56 -2.82 -35.95
CA SER A 312 -28.01 -2.29 -37.25
C SER A 312 -26.98 -2.46 -38.38
N VAL A 313 -25.69 -2.65 -37.98
CA VAL A 313 -24.60 -3.04 -38.90
C VAL A 313 -24.39 -4.53 -38.78
N PRO A 314 -24.27 -5.29 -39.90
CA PRO A 314 -24.09 -6.74 -39.85
C PRO A 314 -22.82 -7.15 -39.13
N HIS A 315 -22.94 -7.58 -37.88
CA HIS A 315 -21.86 -8.08 -37.05
C HIS A 315 -21.90 -9.60 -36.89
N SER A 316 -22.44 -10.33 -37.88
CA SER A 316 -22.47 -11.79 -37.79
C SER A 316 -21.07 -12.37 -37.56
N ARG A 317 -20.97 -13.48 -36.84
CA ARG A 317 -19.66 -14.12 -36.50
C ARG A 317 -18.84 -14.49 -37.75
N LEU A 318 -19.47 -14.56 -38.92
CA LEU A 318 -18.84 -14.89 -40.18
C LEU A 318 -18.58 -13.67 -41.06
N SER A 319 -19.07 -12.49 -40.68
CA SER A 319 -18.92 -11.28 -41.49
C SER A 319 -17.46 -10.78 -41.47
N PHE A 320 -17.09 -10.05 -42.51
CA PHE A 320 -15.79 -9.42 -42.64
C PHE A 320 -15.51 -8.44 -41.45
N GLN A 321 -16.53 -7.73 -41.00
CA GLN A 321 -16.47 -6.76 -39.93
C GLN A 321 -16.04 -7.40 -38.61
N THR A 322 -16.43 -8.63 -38.32
CA THR A 322 -16.16 -9.33 -37.09
C THR A 322 -14.88 -10.18 -37.09
N ARG A 323 -14.22 -10.31 -38.26
CA ARG A 323 -12.94 -11.04 -38.39
C ARG A 323 -11.74 -10.22 -37.89
N GLY A 324 -11.89 -8.89 -37.87
CA GLY A 324 -10.84 -7.96 -37.44
C GLY A 324 -10.89 -7.64 -35.94
N ASP A 325 -10.07 -6.69 -35.59
CA ASP A 325 -9.99 -6.13 -34.26
C ASP A 325 -11.15 -5.16 -34.02
N CYS A 326 -11.95 -5.41 -33.00
CA CYS A 326 -13.12 -4.60 -32.64
C CYS A 326 -12.76 -3.15 -32.40
N THR A 327 -11.60 -2.90 -31.82
CA THR A 327 -11.10 -1.56 -31.48
C THR A 327 -10.70 -0.72 -32.69
N ARG A 328 -10.70 -1.27 -33.89
CA ARG A 328 -10.55 -0.48 -35.13
C ARG A 328 -11.70 0.48 -35.36
N CYS A 329 -12.89 0.09 -34.93
CA CYS A 329 -14.11 0.89 -35.05
C CYS A 329 -14.54 1.41 -33.66
N HIS A 330 -14.53 0.55 -32.64
CA HIS A 330 -14.90 0.88 -31.28
C HIS A 330 -13.67 1.37 -30.51
N ALA A 331 -13.16 2.57 -30.87
CA ALA A 331 -11.89 3.07 -30.34
C ALA A 331 -11.99 3.58 -28.90
N ALA A 332 -13.16 4.06 -28.49
CA ALA A 332 -13.37 4.70 -27.19
C ALA A 332 -13.93 3.73 -26.14
N ILE A 333 -13.46 2.47 -26.12
CA ILE A 333 -14.01 1.39 -25.28
C ILE A 333 -13.95 1.62 -23.76
N HIS A 334 -13.18 2.58 -23.29
CA HIS A 334 -13.14 2.93 -21.85
C HIS A 334 -14.26 3.89 -21.45
N GLY A 335 -14.93 4.49 -22.43
CA GLY A 335 -16.00 5.45 -22.31
C GLY A 335 -15.89 6.55 -23.37
N SER A 336 -17.03 7.08 -23.81
CA SER A 336 -17.14 8.11 -24.85
C SER A 336 -18.03 9.26 -24.38
N ASN A 337 -17.70 10.46 -24.78
CA ASN A 337 -18.57 11.62 -24.60
C ASN A 337 -19.42 11.90 -25.85
N PHE A 338 -19.23 11.14 -26.93
CA PHE A 338 -19.79 11.46 -28.24
C PHE A 338 -20.66 10.33 -28.82
N ASP A 339 -20.34 9.08 -28.57
CA ASP A 339 -21.00 7.95 -29.21
C ASP A 339 -21.26 6.79 -28.26
N VAL A 340 -22.52 6.30 -28.24
CA VAL A 340 -22.96 5.18 -27.38
C VAL A 340 -22.32 3.84 -27.76
N ASN A 341 -21.88 3.71 -29.00
CA ASN A 341 -21.20 2.51 -29.51
C ASN A 341 -19.68 2.63 -29.43
N PHE A 342 -19.14 3.68 -28.80
CA PHE A 342 -17.70 3.91 -28.62
C PHE A 342 -16.91 4.01 -29.94
N LEU A 343 -17.54 4.51 -31.03
CA LEU A 343 -16.89 4.56 -32.33
C LEU A 343 -15.78 5.62 -32.41
N HIS A 344 -15.83 6.68 -31.57
CA HIS A 344 -14.80 7.74 -31.47
C HIS A 344 -14.78 8.38 -30.08
#